data_613e6e308150a333d8588c6f94fdd637
#
_entry.id   613e6e308150a333d8588c6f94fdd637
#
_cell.length_a   1.000
_cell.length_b   1.000
_cell.length_c   1.000
_cell.angle_alpha   90.00
_cell.angle_beta   90.00
_cell.angle_gamma   90.00
#
_symmetry.space_group_name_H-M   'P 1'
#
loop_
_entity.id
_entity.type
_entity.pdbx_description
1 polymer ?
#
loop_
_entity_poly.entity_id
_entity_poly.type
_entity_poly.pdbx_seq_one_letter_code
_entity_poly.pdbx_strand_id
1 'polypeptide(L)'
;MIRVARHGTDQYSPAAPARSVGAKGKGPSFGLGLTGMIMLVTEKGVGPRVVHGFMTRRRPRRKDRRQGFTLVELLVVIAIIAMLVTLLLPAVQAAREAARRTQCTNNLKQIALSVLNYESAAGVLPPGGLSTETGGYGHSWWMRVLPFIEEQAMYGQFNQKGHITGWVGGNAWGGNVENREKLRNKHFPFMYCPSSTLPQFVLTVPEHGSANIMSATYAGIAGATDHVSARKKSGTGGANGRISWGGMLVVQKPIKLSQVTDGLSHTLVAAEQSDFCLDEKGEFQDCRSDCGHGFPMGWGEDGWDRIFNLTCVLHRVNEKSFVALGVPGNCGPNRAIQSTHPGGAMGAMGDGSVRLLNEQIGIQTLYNLANRDDGNPLAEAL
;
A
#
# COMPACT_ATOMS: atom_id res chain seq x y z
N MET A 1 25.51 -34.13 -35.69
CA MET A 1 24.07 -34.32 -35.98
C MET A 1 23.37 -34.58 -34.65
N ILE A 2 22.82 -33.58 -34.04
CA ILE A 2 21.98 -33.70 -32.82
C ILE A 2 20.61 -33.17 -33.16
N ARG A 3 19.60 -34.04 -33.07
CA ARG A 3 18.19 -33.74 -33.32
C ARG A 3 17.66 -32.87 -32.21
N VAL A 4 17.17 -31.66 -32.56
CA VAL A 4 16.41 -30.81 -31.67
C VAL A 4 14.95 -31.23 -31.77
N ALA A 5 14.36 -31.67 -30.67
CA ALA A 5 12.94 -31.97 -30.57
C ALA A 5 12.17 -30.64 -30.45
N ARG A 6 11.26 -30.41 -31.41
CA ARG A 6 10.28 -29.30 -31.34
C ARG A 6 9.18 -29.68 -30.36
N HIS A 7 9.03 -28.92 -29.27
CA HIS A 7 7.85 -28.98 -28.43
C HIS A 7 6.80 -28.00 -28.94
N GLY A 8 5.57 -28.50 -28.96
CA GLY A 8 4.42 -27.85 -29.56
C GLY A 8 3.99 -26.58 -28.79
N THR A 9 3.47 -25.66 -29.58
CA THR A 9 2.82 -24.42 -29.12
C THR A 9 1.42 -24.73 -28.59
N ASP A 10 1.24 -24.79 -27.29
CA ASP A 10 -0.10 -24.78 -26.69
C ASP A 10 -0.63 -23.36 -26.69
N GLN A 11 -1.68 -23.17 -27.46
CA GLN A 11 -2.46 -21.92 -27.55
C GLN A 11 -3.26 -21.73 -26.25
N TYR A 12 -2.92 -20.70 -25.50
CA TYR A 12 -3.72 -20.25 -24.35
C TYR A 12 -4.90 -19.42 -24.86
N SER A 13 -6.10 -20.00 -24.80
CA SER A 13 -7.36 -19.31 -25.05
C SER A 13 -7.85 -18.71 -23.72
N PRO A 14 -8.20 -17.42 -23.63
CA PRO A 14 -8.74 -16.85 -22.40
C PRO A 14 -10.17 -17.36 -22.18
N ALA A 15 -10.43 -17.93 -21.01
CA ALA A 15 -11.76 -18.34 -20.59
C ALA A 15 -12.67 -17.12 -20.44
N ALA A 16 -13.86 -17.20 -21.06
CA ALA A 16 -14.91 -16.22 -20.97
C ALA A 16 -15.45 -16.06 -19.53
N PRO A 17 -15.94 -14.87 -19.14
CA PRO A 17 -16.46 -14.65 -17.80
C PRO A 17 -17.73 -15.46 -17.55
N ALA A 18 -17.78 -16.16 -16.42
CA ALA A 18 -18.93 -16.93 -15.99
C ALA A 18 -20.14 -16.02 -15.74
N ARG A 19 -21.26 -16.34 -16.39
CA ARG A 19 -22.56 -15.69 -16.17
C ARG A 19 -23.02 -15.92 -14.74
N SER A 20 -23.37 -14.83 -14.06
CA SER A 20 -24.03 -14.84 -12.76
C SER A 20 -25.40 -15.50 -12.85
N VAL A 21 -25.56 -16.64 -12.19
CA VAL A 21 -26.86 -17.26 -11.93
C VAL A 21 -27.45 -16.59 -10.69
N GLY A 22 -28.55 -15.87 -10.87
CA GLY A 22 -29.30 -15.24 -9.80
C GLY A 22 -29.99 -16.27 -8.91
N ALA A 23 -29.56 -16.41 -7.70
CA ALA A 23 -30.28 -17.12 -6.65
C ALA A 23 -31.10 -16.12 -5.81
N LYS A 24 -32.41 -16.17 -5.98
CA LYS A 24 -33.38 -15.54 -5.08
C LYS A 24 -33.40 -16.30 -3.77
N GLY A 25 -32.72 -15.81 -2.75
CA GLY A 25 -32.77 -16.30 -1.37
C GLY A 25 -33.57 -15.33 -0.50
N LYS A 26 -34.71 -15.80 0.02
CA LYS A 26 -35.53 -15.10 1.01
C LYS A 26 -34.73 -14.91 2.29
N GLY A 27 -34.59 -13.66 2.75
CA GLY A 27 -34.01 -13.34 4.03
C GLY A 27 -34.92 -13.69 5.20
N PRO A 28 -34.40 -14.13 6.33
CA PRO A 28 -35.15 -14.18 7.58
C PRO A 28 -35.11 -12.81 8.26
N SER A 29 -36.29 -12.34 8.62
CA SER A 29 -36.53 -11.19 9.48
C SER A 29 -36.07 -11.51 10.91
N PHE A 30 -35.08 -10.78 11.42
CA PHE A 30 -34.75 -10.81 12.85
C PHE A 30 -35.59 -9.81 13.60
N GLY A 31 -36.57 -10.32 14.37
CA GLY A 31 -37.28 -9.56 15.39
C GLY A 31 -36.39 -9.32 16.61
N LEU A 32 -36.31 -8.06 17.00
CA LEU A 32 -35.72 -7.65 18.29
C LEU A 32 -36.66 -8.09 19.43
N GLY A 33 -36.31 -9.16 20.13
CA GLY A 33 -36.92 -9.56 21.40
C GLY A 33 -36.03 -9.13 22.57
N LEU A 34 -36.38 -8.03 23.24
CA LEU A 34 -35.87 -7.72 24.56
C LEU A 34 -36.55 -8.68 25.58
N THR A 35 -35.85 -9.68 26.06
CA THR A 35 -36.27 -10.49 27.19
C THR A 35 -35.36 -10.21 28.37
N GLY A 36 -35.88 -9.40 29.31
CA GLY A 36 -35.26 -9.22 30.63
C GLY A 36 -35.30 -10.50 31.46
N MET A 37 -34.17 -10.94 31.90
CA MET A 37 -34.02 -12.09 32.81
C MET A 37 -34.21 -11.59 34.24
N ILE A 38 -35.41 -11.85 34.81
CA ILE A 38 -35.67 -11.67 36.25
C ILE A 38 -35.14 -12.92 36.97
N MET A 39 -34.12 -12.73 37.77
CA MET A 39 -33.60 -13.74 38.68
C MET A 39 -34.46 -13.75 39.96
N LEU A 40 -35.32 -14.74 40.14
CA LEU A 40 -36.03 -15.01 41.38
C LEU A 40 -35.10 -15.71 42.35
N VAL A 41 -34.66 -15.01 43.39
CA VAL A 41 -34.06 -15.64 44.58
C VAL A 41 -35.16 -15.85 45.61
N THR A 42 -35.45 -17.12 45.88
CA THR A 42 -36.36 -17.52 47.00
C THR A 42 -35.49 -17.75 48.23
N GLU A 43 -35.63 -16.86 49.24
CA GLU A 43 -35.22 -17.19 50.62
C GLU A 43 -36.38 -17.42 51.52
N LYS A 44 -36.31 -18.56 52.27
CA LYS A 44 -37.25 -19.01 53.27
C LYS A 44 -37.04 -18.28 54.61
N GLY A 45 -38.15 -17.83 55.19
CA GLY A 45 -38.47 -17.96 56.60
C GLY A 45 -37.78 -16.98 57.56
N VAL A 46 -38.53 -15.99 58.06
CA VAL A 46 -38.42 -15.50 59.44
C VAL A 46 -39.77 -14.84 59.85
N GLY A 47 -40.19 -15.09 61.06
CA GLY A 47 -41.47 -14.82 61.65
C GLY A 47 -41.83 -13.33 61.93
N PRO A 48 -43.00 -13.07 62.58
CA PRO A 48 -43.62 -11.77 62.60
C PRO A 48 -42.84 -10.77 63.50
N ARG A 49 -42.37 -9.69 62.93
CA ARG A 49 -41.86 -8.52 63.67
C ARG A 49 -42.91 -7.41 63.75
N VAL A 50 -43.17 -7.01 64.99
CA VAL A 50 -43.98 -5.90 65.39
C VAL A 50 -43.50 -4.62 64.69
N VAL A 51 -44.36 -3.99 63.87
CA VAL A 51 -44.07 -2.73 63.18
C VAL A 51 -44.40 -1.57 64.09
N HIS A 52 -43.37 -0.94 64.65
CA HIS A 52 -43.53 0.38 65.28
C HIS A 52 -43.68 1.40 64.16
N GLY A 53 -44.84 2.06 64.13
CA GLY A 53 -45.11 3.11 63.14
C GLY A 53 -44.23 4.34 63.35
N PHE A 54 -43.26 4.49 62.46
CA PHE A 54 -42.47 5.73 62.31
C PHE A 54 -43.33 6.70 61.47
N MET A 55 -43.89 7.73 62.11
CA MET A 55 -44.43 8.89 61.41
C MET A 55 -43.34 9.63 60.68
N THR A 56 -43.14 9.34 59.39
CA THR A 56 -42.28 10.11 58.53
C THR A 56 -42.97 11.46 58.24
N ARG A 57 -42.47 12.53 58.87
CA ARG A 57 -42.77 13.88 58.46
C ARG A 57 -42.40 14.06 56.98
N ARG A 58 -43.40 14.13 56.09
CA ARG A 58 -43.22 14.52 54.68
C ARG A 58 -42.61 15.92 54.64
N ARG A 59 -41.32 16.00 54.32
CA ARG A 59 -40.71 17.28 53.96
C ARG A 59 -41.43 17.85 52.73
N PRO A 60 -41.76 19.14 52.70
CA PRO A 60 -42.39 19.74 51.53
C PRO A 60 -41.43 19.60 50.35
N ARG A 61 -41.90 18.99 49.29
CA ARG A 61 -41.19 18.94 48.00
C ARG A 61 -40.97 20.40 47.57
N ARG A 62 -39.73 20.89 47.65
CA ARG A 62 -39.32 22.12 46.96
C ARG A 62 -39.75 21.95 45.51
N LYS A 63 -40.66 22.76 45.04
CA LYS A 63 -40.96 22.95 43.62
C LYS A 63 -39.70 23.58 43.00
N ASP A 64 -38.79 22.78 42.48
CA ASP A 64 -37.77 23.28 41.59
C ASP A 64 -38.50 23.95 40.44
N ARG A 65 -38.47 25.26 40.40
CA ARG A 65 -38.89 26.05 39.24
C ARG A 65 -37.95 25.68 38.10
N ARG A 66 -38.33 24.72 37.30
CA ARG A 66 -37.66 24.46 36.01
C ARG A 66 -37.87 25.74 35.20
N GLN A 67 -36.85 26.57 35.11
CA GLN A 67 -36.85 27.69 34.18
C GLN A 67 -36.95 27.08 32.77
N GLY A 68 -38.03 27.39 32.08
CA GLY A 68 -38.22 26.97 30.70
C GLY A 68 -37.25 27.73 29.81
N PHE A 69 -36.54 27.00 28.96
CA PHE A 69 -35.64 27.57 27.97
C PHE A 69 -36.45 28.29 26.90
N THR A 70 -36.13 29.53 26.57
CA THR A 70 -36.82 30.26 25.53
C THR A 70 -36.35 29.80 24.14
N LEU A 71 -37.22 29.88 23.14
CA LEU A 71 -36.90 29.55 21.75
C LEU A 71 -35.72 30.40 21.24
N VAL A 72 -35.65 31.66 21.66
CA VAL A 72 -34.56 32.59 21.26
C VAL A 72 -33.22 32.16 21.85
N GLU A 73 -33.17 31.77 23.14
CA GLU A 73 -31.93 31.27 23.75
C GLU A 73 -31.41 30.02 23.04
N LEU A 74 -32.30 29.10 22.65
CA LEU A 74 -31.91 27.92 21.87
C LEU A 74 -31.36 28.31 20.48
N LEU A 75 -32.05 29.22 19.80
CA LEU A 75 -31.68 29.67 18.45
C LEU A 75 -30.32 30.38 18.43
N VAL A 76 -30.03 31.22 19.41
CA VAL A 76 -28.72 31.88 19.53
C VAL A 76 -27.61 30.88 19.77
N VAL A 77 -27.82 29.88 20.63
CA VAL A 77 -26.81 28.84 20.91
C VAL A 77 -26.49 28.02 19.66
N ILE A 78 -27.53 27.56 18.92
CA ILE A 78 -27.29 26.79 17.69
C ILE A 78 -26.60 27.62 16.60
N ALA A 79 -26.91 28.94 16.52
CA ALA A 79 -26.26 29.84 15.58
C ALA A 79 -24.75 29.99 15.89
N ILE A 80 -24.39 30.15 17.17
CA ILE A 80 -22.99 30.24 17.60
C ILE A 80 -22.27 28.92 17.34
N ILE A 81 -22.87 27.77 17.67
CA ILE A 81 -22.30 26.47 17.42
C ILE A 81 -22.08 26.26 15.92
N ALA A 82 -23.08 26.58 15.08
CA ALA A 82 -22.96 26.47 13.63
C ALA A 82 -21.81 27.32 13.08
N MET A 83 -21.68 28.57 13.55
CA MET A 83 -20.57 29.45 13.16
C MET A 83 -19.21 28.86 13.55
N LEU A 84 -19.06 28.37 14.78
CA LEU A 84 -17.83 27.78 15.27
C LEU A 84 -17.46 26.50 14.47
N VAL A 85 -18.43 25.62 14.22
CA VAL A 85 -18.21 24.38 13.45
C VAL A 85 -17.79 24.69 12.01
N THR A 86 -18.42 25.71 11.37
CA THR A 86 -18.08 26.10 9.99
C THR A 86 -16.63 26.59 9.86
N LEU A 87 -16.10 27.27 10.87
CA LEU A 87 -14.72 27.73 10.89
C LEU A 87 -13.72 26.63 11.30
N LEU A 88 -14.12 25.74 12.22
CA LEU A 88 -13.23 24.72 12.75
C LEU A 88 -13.08 23.51 11.79
N LEU A 89 -14.14 23.13 11.05
CA LEU A 89 -14.12 21.93 10.22
C LEU A 89 -13.02 21.94 9.15
N PRO A 90 -12.85 23.02 8.34
CA PRO A 90 -11.77 23.09 7.36
C PRO A 90 -10.37 23.07 8.01
N ALA A 91 -10.21 23.78 9.12
CA ALA A 91 -8.93 23.82 9.83
C ALA A 91 -8.53 22.46 10.41
N VAL A 92 -9.46 21.71 10.98
CA VAL A 92 -9.21 20.35 11.49
C VAL A 92 -8.87 19.39 10.36
N GLN A 93 -9.54 19.49 9.20
CA GLN A 93 -9.24 18.64 8.04
C GLN A 93 -7.83 18.93 7.49
N ALA A 94 -7.46 20.21 7.35
CA ALA A 94 -6.12 20.61 6.91
C ALA A 94 -5.03 20.13 7.89
N ALA A 95 -5.27 20.27 9.21
CA ALA A 95 -4.34 19.79 10.23
C ALA A 95 -4.16 18.24 10.20
N ARG A 96 -5.26 17.51 10.00
CA ARG A 96 -5.21 16.04 9.85
C ARG A 96 -4.42 15.62 8.61
N GLU A 97 -4.62 16.30 7.48
CA GLU A 97 -3.87 15.98 6.26
C GLU A 97 -2.38 16.31 6.40
N ALA A 98 -2.04 17.45 7.02
CA ALA A 98 -0.66 17.79 7.34
C ALA A 98 0.01 16.71 8.24
N ALA A 99 -0.72 16.20 9.23
CA ALA A 99 -0.24 15.13 10.10
C ALA A 99 -0.02 13.82 9.32
N ARG A 100 -0.95 13.42 8.44
CA ARG A 100 -0.79 12.24 7.58
C ARG A 100 0.39 12.38 6.63
N ARG A 101 0.55 13.55 6.00
CA ARG A 101 1.69 13.83 5.14
C ARG A 101 3.03 13.75 5.90
N THR A 102 3.08 14.26 7.13
CA THR A 102 4.25 14.10 8.00
C THR A 102 4.56 12.63 8.28
N GLN A 103 3.53 11.81 8.52
CA GLN A 103 3.70 10.37 8.70
C GLN A 103 4.24 9.69 7.44
N CYS A 104 3.73 10.01 6.24
CA CYS A 104 4.24 9.49 4.97
C CYS A 104 5.71 9.89 4.74
N THR A 105 6.07 11.14 5.08
CA THR A 105 7.46 11.61 5.06
C THR A 105 8.35 10.80 5.99
N ASN A 106 7.90 10.53 7.21
CA ASN A 106 8.64 9.71 8.17
C ASN A 106 8.79 8.26 7.71
N ASN A 107 7.75 7.67 7.12
CA ASN A 107 7.80 6.33 6.56
C ASN A 107 8.87 6.26 5.45
N LEU A 108 8.83 7.16 4.48
CA LEU A 108 9.81 7.23 3.40
C LEU A 108 11.23 7.47 3.92
N LYS A 109 11.40 8.28 4.97
CA LYS A 109 12.68 8.49 5.62
C LYS A 109 13.23 7.21 6.25
N GLN A 110 12.38 6.46 6.96
CA GLN A 110 12.75 5.14 7.51
C GLN A 110 13.12 4.15 6.41
N ILE A 111 12.38 4.13 5.31
CA ILE A 111 12.67 3.30 4.14
C ILE A 111 14.04 3.65 3.55
N ALA A 112 14.31 4.93 3.28
CA ALA A 112 15.60 5.34 2.71
C ALA A 112 16.77 5.02 3.66
N LEU A 113 16.60 5.27 4.96
CA LEU A 113 17.61 4.91 5.97
C LEU A 113 17.84 3.39 6.02
N SER A 114 16.80 2.56 5.87
CA SER A 114 16.98 1.10 5.83
C SER A 114 17.76 0.64 4.61
N VAL A 115 17.60 1.31 3.47
CA VAL A 115 18.41 1.07 2.25
C VAL A 115 19.87 1.45 2.47
N LEU A 116 20.14 2.59 3.12
CA LEU A 116 21.50 3.02 3.45
C LEU A 116 22.15 2.11 4.50
N ASN A 117 21.39 1.66 5.49
CA ASN A 117 21.89 0.71 6.51
C ASN A 117 22.22 -0.66 5.87
N TYR A 118 21.40 -1.12 4.90
CA TYR A 118 21.73 -2.30 4.13
C TYR A 118 23.05 -2.10 3.36
N GLU A 119 23.22 -0.96 2.68
CA GLU A 119 24.44 -0.63 1.93
C GLU A 119 25.67 -0.60 2.86
N SER A 120 25.54 0.04 4.02
CA SER A 120 26.63 0.08 5.01
C SER A 120 27.06 -1.32 5.48
N ALA A 121 26.11 -2.27 5.56
CA ALA A 121 26.40 -3.64 5.96
C ALA A 121 26.90 -4.53 4.81
N ALA A 122 26.41 -4.32 3.59
CA ALA A 122 26.66 -5.17 2.43
C ALA A 122 27.69 -4.59 1.43
N GLY A 123 28.04 -3.30 1.55
CA GLY A 123 28.92 -2.56 0.62
C GLY A 123 28.28 -2.27 -0.73
N VAL A 124 26.99 -2.53 -0.89
CA VAL A 124 26.18 -2.30 -2.10
C VAL A 124 24.74 -2.01 -1.71
N LEU A 125 24.01 -1.28 -2.54
CA LEU A 125 22.58 -1.08 -2.39
C LEU A 125 21.79 -2.40 -2.51
N PRO A 126 20.64 -2.55 -1.85
CA PRO A 126 19.82 -3.74 -2.04
C PRO A 126 19.38 -3.86 -3.50
N PRO A 127 19.47 -5.05 -4.11
CA PRO A 127 18.91 -5.26 -5.43
C PRO A 127 17.40 -5.06 -5.38
N GLY A 128 16.85 -4.34 -6.35
CA GLY A 128 15.43 -4.01 -6.42
C GLY A 128 14.53 -5.25 -6.48
N GLY A 129 15.01 -6.31 -7.08
CA GLY A 129 14.40 -7.64 -7.10
C GLY A 129 15.41 -8.67 -7.56
N LEU A 130 15.31 -9.87 -7.03
CA LEU A 130 16.12 -11.01 -7.42
C LEU A 130 15.24 -12.09 -8.02
N SER A 131 15.75 -12.84 -9.00
CA SER A 131 15.24 -14.16 -9.32
C SER A 131 15.77 -15.18 -8.31
N THR A 132 15.17 -16.35 -8.30
CA THR A 132 15.72 -17.47 -7.57
C THR A 132 16.83 -18.16 -8.37
N GLU A 133 17.62 -19.02 -7.71
CA GLU A 133 18.68 -19.80 -8.35
C GLU A 133 18.16 -20.68 -9.50
N THR A 134 16.90 -21.01 -9.51
CA THR A 134 16.22 -21.84 -10.51
C THR A 134 15.41 -21.03 -11.53
N GLY A 135 15.54 -19.69 -11.56
CA GLY A 135 14.93 -18.81 -12.56
C GLY A 135 13.51 -18.33 -12.22
N GLY A 136 12.95 -18.65 -11.03
CA GLY A 136 11.60 -18.22 -10.64
C GLY A 136 11.55 -16.85 -9.97
N TYR A 137 10.34 -16.47 -9.50
CA TYR A 137 10.11 -15.20 -8.83
C TYR A 137 10.71 -15.17 -7.42
N GLY A 138 11.79 -14.41 -7.27
CA GLY A 138 12.46 -14.20 -5.99
C GLY A 138 11.90 -12.99 -5.22
N HIS A 139 12.67 -12.57 -4.25
CA HIS A 139 12.25 -11.52 -3.32
C HIS A 139 12.42 -10.11 -3.89
N SER A 140 11.50 -9.21 -3.48
CA SER A 140 11.65 -7.77 -3.69
C SER A 140 12.73 -7.18 -2.78
N TRP A 141 13.11 -5.94 -3.06
CA TRP A 141 13.99 -5.15 -2.21
C TRP A 141 13.44 -4.96 -0.79
N TRP A 142 12.12 -4.94 -0.62
CA TRP A 142 11.46 -4.88 0.69
C TRP A 142 11.97 -5.94 1.65
N MET A 143 12.10 -7.18 1.17
CA MET A 143 12.59 -8.28 2.00
C MET A 143 14.03 -8.05 2.46
N ARG A 144 14.85 -7.39 1.65
CA ARG A 144 16.26 -7.12 1.96
C ARG A 144 16.44 -6.03 3.03
N VAL A 145 15.51 -5.09 3.09
CA VAL A 145 15.56 -3.99 4.07
C VAL A 145 14.85 -4.28 5.39
N LEU A 146 14.03 -5.33 5.47
CA LEU A 146 13.35 -5.72 6.72
C LEU A 146 14.28 -5.81 7.94
N PRO A 147 15.49 -6.39 7.85
CA PRO A 147 16.41 -6.44 9.00
C PRO A 147 16.85 -5.06 9.52
N PHE A 148 16.77 -4.04 8.67
CA PHE A 148 17.25 -2.69 8.93
C PHE A 148 16.12 -1.70 9.29
N ILE A 149 14.89 -2.23 9.46
CA ILE A 149 13.70 -1.47 9.84
C ILE A 149 12.93 -2.20 10.96
N GLU A 150 13.67 -2.79 11.89
CA GLU A 150 13.17 -3.48 13.10
C GLU A 150 12.36 -4.78 12.83
N GLU A 151 12.40 -5.32 11.61
CA GLU A 151 11.68 -6.53 11.21
C GLU A 151 12.60 -7.76 11.00
N GLN A 152 13.72 -7.82 11.72
CA GLN A 152 14.69 -8.92 11.66
C GLN A 152 14.04 -10.29 11.95
N ALA A 153 13.09 -10.34 12.90
CA ALA A 153 12.41 -11.58 13.27
C ALA A 153 11.56 -12.12 12.13
N MET A 154 10.90 -11.25 11.37
CA MET A 154 10.12 -11.63 10.18
C MET A 154 11.04 -12.13 9.05
N TYR A 155 12.12 -11.39 8.79
CA TYR A 155 13.11 -11.80 7.78
C TYR A 155 13.69 -13.19 8.06
N GLY A 156 14.03 -13.49 9.33
CA GLY A 156 14.59 -14.78 9.72
C GLY A 156 13.63 -15.97 9.57
N GLN A 157 12.33 -15.73 9.54
CA GLN A 157 11.32 -16.77 9.31
C GLN A 157 11.10 -17.07 7.82
N PHE A 158 11.50 -16.18 6.93
CA PHE A 158 11.18 -16.27 5.52
C PHE A 158 12.07 -17.30 4.82
N ASN A 159 11.47 -18.25 4.11
CA ASN A 159 12.22 -19.21 3.31
C ASN A 159 12.76 -18.53 2.03
N GLN A 160 14.07 -18.43 1.92
CA GLN A 160 14.76 -17.78 0.80
C GLN A 160 15.25 -18.78 -0.26
N LYS A 161 14.99 -20.08 -0.06
CA LYS A 161 15.43 -21.15 -0.96
C LYS A 161 14.25 -21.66 -1.81
N GLY A 162 14.54 -22.11 -3.01
CA GLY A 162 13.56 -22.70 -3.91
C GLY A 162 13.16 -21.80 -5.07
N HIS A 163 12.25 -22.29 -5.91
CA HIS A 163 11.95 -21.69 -7.22
C HIS A 163 11.09 -20.40 -7.15
N ILE A 164 10.16 -20.30 -6.19
CA ILE A 164 9.18 -19.19 -6.16
C ILE A 164 9.11 -18.62 -4.74
N THR A 165 10.20 -18.03 -4.27
CA THR A 165 10.30 -17.60 -2.87
C THR A 165 9.55 -16.29 -2.60
N GLY A 166 9.49 -15.37 -3.56
CA GLY A 166 8.80 -14.08 -3.44
C GLY A 166 7.33 -14.13 -3.84
N TRP A 167 6.92 -15.08 -4.63
CA TRP A 167 5.52 -15.22 -5.03
C TRP A 167 4.73 -15.99 -3.98
N VAL A 168 4.04 -15.27 -3.14
CA VAL A 168 3.21 -15.82 -2.06
C VAL A 168 1.75 -16.02 -2.47
N GLY A 169 1.35 -15.57 -3.65
CA GLY A 169 0.07 -15.90 -4.26
C GLY A 169 0.03 -17.36 -4.67
N GLY A 170 -1.01 -18.09 -4.28
CA GLY A 170 -1.23 -19.42 -4.78
C GLY A 170 -1.94 -19.36 -6.15
N ASN A 171 -1.36 -19.98 -7.17
CA ASN A 171 -2.03 -20.29 -8.42
C ASN A 171 -1.59 -21.68 -8.89
N ALA A 172 -1.99 -22.08 -10.13
CA ALA A 172 -1.61 -23.33 -10.76
C ALA A 172 -0.07 -23.57 -10.83
N TRP A 173 0.73 -22.52 -10.65
CA TRP A 173 2.20 -22.55 -10.60
C TRP A 173 2.75 -22.77 -9.18
N GLY A 174 1.90 -22.98 -8.19
CA GLY A 174 2.30 -23.48 -6.87
C GLY A 174 2.96 -22.49 -5.91
N GLY A 175 2.70 -21.20 -5.99
CA GLY A 175 3.33 -20.15 -5.16
C GLY A 175 3.83 -20.61 -3.78
N ASN A 176 4.71 -19.88 -3.13
CA ASN A 176 5.31 -20.28 -1.86
C ASN A 176 4.30 -20.20 -0.69
N VAL A 177 3.63 -21.31 -0.44
CA VAL A 177 2.59 -21.43 0.61
C VAL A 177 3.18 -21.19 1.99
N GLU A 178 4.39 -21.68 2.26
CA GLU A 178 5.08 -21.50 3.54
C GLU A 178 5.31 -20.02 3.85
N ASN A 179 5.88 -19.28 2.91
CA ASN A 179 6.09 -17.85 3.06
C ASN A 179 4.76 -17.09 3.15
N ARG A 180 3.74 -17.50 2.38
CA ARG A 180 2.39 -16.93 2.46
C ARG A 180 1.81 -17.01 3.88
N GLU A 181 1.88 -18.18 4.51
CA GLU A 181 1.32 -18.35 5.85
C GLU A 181 2.04 -17.49 6.90
N LYS A 182 3.36 -17.32 6.75
CA LYS A 182 4.16 -16.42 7.62
C LYS A 182 3.78 -14.95 7.47
N LEU A 183 3.34 -14.55 6.28
CA LEU A 183 2.95 -13.17 5.96
C LEU A 183 1.45 -12.90 6.08
N ARG A 184 0.64 -13.94 6.30
CA ARG A 184 -0.82 -13.83 6.42
C ARG A 184 -1.22 -12.80 7.46
N ASN A 185 -1.96 -11.78 7.04
CA ASN A 185 -2.45 -10.68 7.89
C ASN A 185 -1.34 -9.90 8.63
N LYS A 186 -0.09 -10.00 8.19
CA LYS A 186 0.98 -9.17 8.76
C LYS A 186 0.88 -7.75 8.23
N HIS A 187 0.92 -6.79 9.14
CA HIS A 187 0.82 -5.37 8.85
C HIS A 187 2.13 -4.66 9.22
N PHE A 188 2.66 -3.90 8.27
CA PHE A 188 3.89 -3.12 8.41
C PHE A 188 3.54 -1.63 8.21
N PRO A 189 3.32 -0.86 9.29
CA PRO A 189 2.83 0.52 9.19
C PRO A 189 3.70 1.42 8.29
N PHE A 190 5.00 1.21 8.28
CA PHE A 190 5.94 1.99 7.47
C PHE A 190 5.81 1.75 5.95
N MET A 191 5.16 0.67 5.52
CA MET A 191 4.91 0.38 4.11
C MET A 191 3.65 1.05 3.56
N TYR A 192 2.87 1.73 4.40
CA TYR A 192 1.56 2.25 4.00
C TYR A 192 1.39 3.73 4.32
N CYS A 193 1.02 4.51 3.32
CA CYS A 193 0.68 5.92 3.49
C CYS A 193 -0.71 6.08 4.12
N PRO A 194 -0.85 6.75 5.28
CA PRO A 194 -2.15 6.88 5.97
C PRO A 194 -3.17 7.75 5.24
N SER A 195 -2.77 8.48 4.20
CA SER A 195 -3.69 9.20 3.30
C SER A 195 -4.21 8.31 2.17
N SER A 196 -3.60 7.14 1.94
CA SER A 196 -4.02 6.24 0.87
C SER A 196 -5.42 5.69 1.11
N THR A 197 -6.21 5.64 0.05
CA THR A 197 -7.53 4.99 0.01
C THR A 197 -7.48 3.59 -0.60
N LEU A 198 -6.30 3.15 -1.05
CA LEU A 198 -6.08 1.82 -1.60
C LEU A 198 -6.24 0.73 -0.51
N PRO A 199 -6.60 -0.50 -0.87
CA PRO A 199 -6.61 -1.61 0.08
C PRO A 199 -5.21 -1.84 0.69
N GLN A 200 -5.12 -2.03 2.01
CA GLN A 200 -3.85 -2.36 2.67
C GLN A 200 -3.34 -3.76 2.31
N PHE A 201 -4.27 -4.64 1.98
CA PHE A 201 -3.97 -6.03 1.66
C PHE A 201 -4.52 -6.39 0.30
N VAL A 202 -3.80 -7.24 -0.41
CA VAL A 202 -4.27 -7.96 -1.58
C VAL A 202 -4.66 -9.37 -1.17
N LEU A 203 -5.76 -9.86 -1.73
CA LEU A 203 -6.19 -11.23 -1.52
C LEU A 203 -5.47 -12.13 -2.52
N THR A 204 -4.64 -13.02 -2.03
CA THR A 204 -4.00 -14.01 -2.89
C THR A 204 -5.00 -15.06 -3.39
N VAL A 205 -4.72 -15.66 -4.54
CA VAL A 205 -5.64 -16.50 -5.31
C VAL A 205 -6.24 -17.64 -4.48
N PRO A 206 -7.58 -17.86 -4.55
CA PRO A 206 -8.31 -18.79 -3.68
C PRO A 206 -7.94 -20.28 -3.81
N GLU A 207 -7.39 -20.71 -4.94
CA GLU A 207 -7.15 -22.13 -5.28
C GLU A 207 -6.25 -22.87 -4.27
N HIS A 208 -5.39 -22.14 -3.54
CA HIS A 208 -4.50 -22.69 -2.52
C HIS A 208 -4.73 -22.08 -1.12
N GLY A 209 -5.95 -21.62 -0.86
CA GLY A 209 -6.32 -20.89 0.34
C GLY A 209 -5.98 -19.41 0.24
N SER A 210 -6.98 -18.57 0.48
CA SER A 210 -6.81 -17.12 0.46
C SER A 210 -5.98 -16.64 1.66
N ALA A 211 -5.09 -15.69 1.41
CA ALA A 211 -4.37 -14.97 2.45
C ALA A 211 -4.36 -13.49 2.12
N ASN A 212 -4.56 -12.65 3.12
CA ASN A 212 -4.34 -11.22 2.99
C ASN A 212 -2.84 -10.95 3.12
N ILE A 213 -2.23 -10.53 2.03
CA ILE A 213 -0.81 -10.13 1.97
C ILE A 213 -0.76 -8.62 1.84
N MET A 214 0.08 -7.98 2.64
CA MET A 214 0.20 -6.52 2.61
C MET A 214 0.76 -6.04 1.28
N SER A 215 0.17 -4.99 0.73
CA SER A 215 0.59 -4.29 -0.47
C SER A 215 1.11 -2.91 -0.10
N ALA A 216 2.36 -2.65 -0.42
CA ALA A 216 3.01 -1.39 -0.08
C ALA A 216 2.49 -0.23 -0.95
N THR A 217 2.38 0.95 -0.35
CA THR A 217 2.06 2.20 -1.08
C THR A 217 3.29 3.02 -1.44
N TYR A 218 4.45 2.41 -1.35
CA TYR A 218 5.72 2.97 -1.80
C TYR A 218 6.40 1.97 -2.73
N ALA A 219 6.97 2.47 -3.82
CA ALA A 219 7.73 1.67 -4.78
C ALA A 219 9.17 2.14 -4.85
N GLY A 220 10.09 1.21 -5.04
CA GLY A 220 11.48 1.54 -5.35
C GLY A 220 11.64 2.08 -6.76
N ILE A 221 12.66 2.90 -7.00
CA ILE A 221 12.94 3.51 -8.29
C ILE A 221 14.06 2.77 -9.00
N ALA A 222 13.71 2.15 -10.14
CA ALA A 222 14.66 1.41 -10.97
C ALA A 222 15.30 2.27 -12.09
N GLY A 223 14.95 3.54 -12.17
CA GLY A 223 15.40 4.51 -13.16
C GLY A 223 14.28 5.05 -14.01
N ALA A 224 14.63 5.79 -15.07
CA ALA A 224 13.69 6.32 -16.04
C ALA A 224 13.81 5.61 -17.40
N THR A 225 12.79 5.77 -18.23
CA THR A 225 12.70 5.07 -19.52
C THR A 225 13.55 5.71 -20.63
N ASP A 226 14.13 6.88 -20.41
CA ASP A 226 15.08 7.55 -21.30
C ASP A 226 16.53 7.15 -21.05
N HIS A 227 16.82 6.50 -19.91
CA HIS A 227 18.17 6.05 -19.60
C HIS A 227 18.71 5.03 -20.64
N VAL A 228 20.00 5.11 -20.96
CA VAL A 228 20.66 4.27 -21.97
C VAL A 228 20.52 2.75 -21.72
N SER A 229 20.34 2.36 -20.48
CA SER A 229 20.08 0.96 -20.11
C SER A 229 18.64 0.52 -20.30
N ALA A 230 17.70 1.44 -20.55
CA ALA A 230 16.29 1.11 -20.63
C ALA A 230 15.98 0.25 -21.86
N ARG A 231 15.27 -0.84 -21.66
CA ARG A 231 14.88 -1.79 -22.71
C ARG A 231 13.37 -1.97 -22.73
N LYS A 232 12.80 -1.94 -23.94
CA LYS A 232 11.41 -2.34 -24.12
C LYS A 232 11.29 -3.83 -23.89
N LYS A 233 10.41 -4.23 -22.99
CA LYS A 233 10.01 -5.62 -22.79
C LYS A 233 8.56 -5.77 -23.23
N SER A 234 8.30 -6.74 -24.09
CA SER A 234 6.97 -7.16 -24.49
C SER A 234 6.74 -8.54 -23.91
N GLY A 235 5.83 -8.66 -22.96
CA GLY A 235 5.45 -9.94 -22.38
C GLY A 235 3.95 -10.17 -22.51
N THR A 236 3.51 -11.41 -22.61
CA THR A 236 2.11 -11.77 -22.45
C THR A 236 1.71 -11.57 -20.98
N GLY A 237 0.49 -11.12 -20.72
CA GLY A 237 -0.04 -10.96 -19.36
C GLY A 237 0.21 -9.60 -18.71
N GLY A 238 0.23 -8.50 -19.46
CA GLY A 238 0.24 -7.14 -18.90
C GLY A 238 1.62 -6.62 -18.49
N ALA A 239 2.70 -7.33 -18.81
CA ALA A 239 4.08 -6.92 -18.50
C ALA A 239 4.68 -5.99 -19.58
N ASN A 240 3.85 -5.32 -20.36
CA ASN A 240 4.32 -4.38 -21.38
C ASN A 240 4.90 -3.14 -20.72
N GLY A 241 6.07 -2.71 -21.20
CA GLY A 241 6.69 -1.49 -20.70
C GLY A 241 8.20 -1.49 -20.94
N ARG A 242 8.86 -0.46 -20.38
CA ARG A 242 10.32 -0.33 -20.42
C ARG A 242 10.88 -0.58 -19.03
N ILE A 243 11.84 -1.49 -18.94
CA ILE A 243 12.62 -1.72 -17.72
C ILE A 243 13.92 -0.93 -17.85
N SER A 244 14.26 -0.17 -16.82
CA SER A 244 15.49 0.60 -16.70
C SER A 244 16.40 -0.01 -15.63
N TRP A 245 17.70 0.12 -15.82
CA TRP A 245 18.74 -0.16 -14.83
C TRP A 245 19.51 1.10 -14.44
N GLY A 246 18.92 2.29 -14.73
CA GLY A 246 19.50 3.60 -14.43
C GLY A 246 19.29 4.07 -13.00
N GLY A 247 18.40 3.48 -12.21
CA GLY A 247 18.09 3.91 -10.86
C GLY A 247 18.98 3.29 -9.77
N MET A 248 18.61 3.56 -8.52
CA MET A 248 19.33 3.02 -7.35
C MET A 248 18.91 1.60 -7.02
N LEU A 249 17.62 1.24 -7.20
CA LEU A 249 17.08 -0.10 -6.90
C LEU A 249 16.78 -0.85 -8.19
N VAL A 250 17.78 -1.48 -8.76
CA VAL A 250 17.66 -2.20 -10.03
C VAL A 250 17.59 -3.71 -9.82
N VAL A 251 16.93 -4.42 -10.74
CA VAL A 251 16.79 -5.87 -10.64
C VAL A 251 18.12 -6.58 -10.91
N GLN A 252 18.38 -7.67 -10.21
CA GLN A 252 19.50 -8.62 -10.36
C GLN A 252 20.89 -8.02 -10.10
N LYS A 253 21.07 -6.74 -10.15
CA LYS A 253 22.40 -6.12 -10.11
C LYS A 253 22.51 -5.20 -8.90
N PRO A 254 23.32 -5.52 -7.90
CA PRO A 254 23.58 -4.61 -6.80
C PRO A 254 24.40 -3.41 -7.32
N ILE A 255 24.07 -2.21 -6.84
CA ILE A 255 24.70 -0.95 -7.19
C ILE A 255 25.54 -0.48 -6.01
N LYS A 256 26.77 -0.03 -6.27
CA LYS A 256 27.61 0.63 -5.27
C LYS A 256 27.25 2.12 -5.19
N LEU A 257 27.37 2.74 -4.02
CA LEU A 257 27.13 4.17 -3.87
C LEU A 257 28.04 5.01 -4.80
N SER A 258 29.26 4.56 -5.06
CA SER A 258 30.17 5.21 -6.01
C SER A 258 29.68 5.26 -7.46
N GLN A 259 28.64 4.51 -7.80
CA GLN A 259 27.99 4.54 -9.13
C GLN A 259 26.82 5.52 -9.19
N VAL A 260 26.49 6.21 -8.08
CA VAL A 260 25.49 7.27 -8.04
C VAL A 260 26.21 8.61 -8.27
N THR A 261 26.60 8.85 -9.54
CA THR A 261 27.47 9.98 -9.89
C THR A 261 26.76 11.31 -9.88
N ASP A 262 25.42 11.31 -10.03
CA ASP A 262 24.60 12.53 -10.05
C ASP A 262 24.32 13.06 -8.63
N GLY A 263 24.75 12.28 -7.62
CA GLY A 263 24.66 12.62 -6.21
C GLY A 263 23.43 12.06 -5.52
N LEU A 264 23.64 11.59 -4.30
CA LEU A 264 22.58 10.94 -3.49
C LEU A 264 21.40 11.86 -3.17
N SER A 265 21.64 13.16 -3.02
CA SER A 265 20.59 14.15 -2.76
C SER A 265 19.76 14.51 -4.01
N HIS A 266 20.16 14.03 -5.17
CA HIS A 266 19.52 14.29 -6.47
C HIS A 266 18.98 13.02 -7.13
N THR A 267 19.13 11.85 -6.50
CA THR A 267 18.66 10.59 -7.05
C THR A 267 17.60 9.96 -6.16
N LEU A 268 16.44 9.66 -6.72
CA LEU A 268 15.32 8.99 -6.03
C LEU A 268 15.64 7.52 -5.74
N VAL A 269 15.35 7.08 -4.52
CA VAL A 269 15.42 5.67 -4.13
C VAL A 269 14.05 5.02 -4.04
N ALA A 270 13.04 5.74 -3.55
CA ALA A 270 11.67 5.26 -3.44
C ALA A 270 10.68 6.45 -3.54
N ALA A 271 9.45 6.19 -3.96
CA ALA A 271 8.40 7.18 -4.04
C ALA A 271 7.01 6.57 -3.79
N GLU A 272 6.02 7.43 -3.55
CA GLU A 272 4.65 7.04 -3.30
C GLU A 272 3.96 6.46 -4.54
N GLN A 273 3.18 5.40 -4.31
CA GLN A 273 2.14 4.86 -5.20
C GLN A 273 0.90 4.60 -4.34
N SER A 274 0.31 5.68 -3.82
CA SER A 274 -0.69 5.63 -2.75
C SER A 274 -2.11 6.00 -3.20
N ASP A 275 -2.34 6.11 -4.52
CA ASP A 275 -3.64 6.46 -5.08
C ASP A 275 -4.04 5.53 -6.23
N PHE A 276 -5.33 5.58 -6.61
CA PHE A 276 -5.88 4.86 -7.75
C PHE A 276 -5.39 5.46 -9.08
N CYS A 277 -5.28 4.61 -10.10
CA CYS A 277 -5.25 5.04 -11.49
C CYS A 277 -6.63 4.83 -12.15
N LEU A 278 -6.77 5.28 -13.39
CA LEU A 278 -7.94 5.06 -14.23
C LEU A 278 -7.63 4.01 -15.28
N ASP A 279 -8.55 3.07 -15.47
CA ASP A 279 -8.50 2.11 -16.57
C ASP A 279 -8.91 2.74 -17.90
N GLU A 280 -8.96 1.94 -18.96
CA GLU A 280 -9.38 2.38 -20.30
C GLU A 280 -10.82 2.91 -20.37
N LYS A 281 -11.66 2.56 -19.38
CA LYS A 281 -13.04 3.00 -19.25
C LYS A 281 -13.20 4.21 -18.32
N GLY A 282 -12.11 4.65 -17.67
CA GLY A 282 -12.14 5.70 -16.67
C GLY A 282 -12.58 5.22 -15.28
N GLU A 283 -12.58 3.91 -15.03
CA GLU A 283 -12.88 3.33 -13.72
C GLU A 283 -11.63 3.29 -12.84
N PHE A 284 -11.82 3.47 -11.53
CA PHE A 284 -10.71 3.41 -10.57
C PHE A 284 -10.21 1.98 -10.40
N GLN A 285 -8.89 1.81 -10.49
CA GLN A 285 -8.24 0.55 -10.17
C GLN A 285 -6.95 0.74 -9.39
N ASP A 286 -6.56 -0.30 -8.64
CA ASP A 286 -5.28 -0.36 -7.93
C ASP A 286 -4.16 -0.66 -8.93
N CYS A 287 -3.25 0.30 -9.10
CA CYS A 287 -2.16 0.22 -10.06
C CYS A 287 -0.78 0.21 -9.40
N ARG A 288 -0.68 -0.23 -8.15
CA ARG A 288 0.62 -0.37 -7.49
C ARG A 288 1.52 -1.36 -8.23
N SER A 289 2.82 -1.16 -8.11
CA SER A 289 3.83 -1.98 -8.80
C SER A 289 3.93 -3.42 -8.31
N ASP A 290 3.13 -3.84 -7.34
CA ASP A 290 3.12 -5.22 -6.83
C ASP A 290 2.25 -6.20 -7.65
N CYS A 291 1.49 -5.68 -8.61
CA CYS A 291 0.62 -6.49 -9.48
C CYS A 291 -0.42 -7.32 -8.71
N GLY A 292 -0.83 -6.89 -7.52
CA GLY A 292 -1.75 -7.64 -6.67
C GLY A 292 -1.14 -8.86 -5.99
N HIS A 293 0.20 -8.94 -5.92
CA HIS A 293 0.91 -10.04 -5.26
C HIS A 293 1.49 -9.65 -3.89
N GLY A 294 1.41 -8.37 -3.53
CA GLY A 294 1.95 -7.84 -2.29
C GLY A 294 3.44 -7.54 -2.31
N PHE A 295 3.95 -7.05 -1.19
CA PHE A 295 5.32 -6.54 -1.07
C PHE A 295 6.45 -7.56 -1.24
N PRO A 296 6.29 -8.88 -1.01
CA PRO A 296 7.44 -9.79 -1.06
C PRO A 296 7.88 -10.14 -2.47
N MET A 297 7.02 -9.97 -3.47
CA MET A 297 7.33 -10.37 -4.85
C MET A 297 8.35 -9.44 -5.50
N GLY A 298 9.43 -10.03 -5.98
CA GLY A 298 10.52 -9.35 -6.65
C GLY A 298 10.49 -9.53 -8.17
N TRP A 299 11.55 -10.05 -8.74
CA TRP A 299 11.73 -10.23 -10.17
C TRP A 299 11.71 -11.72 -10.56
N GLY A 300 11.27 -12.03 -11.79
CA GLY A 300 11.30 -13.36 -12.38
C GLY A 300 11.99 -13.35 -13.73
N GLU A 301 12.81 -14.39 -13.98
CA GLU A 301 13.67 -14.51 -15.17
C GLU A 301 13.10 -15.46 -16.23
N ASP A 302 11.98 -16.10 -16.02
CA ASP A 302 11.37 -17.13 -16.85
C ASP A 302 10.87 -16.66 -18.23
N GLY A 303 11.66 -15.79 -18.87
CA GLY A 303 11.39 -15.22 -20.20
C GLY A 303 10.43 -14.03 -20.20
N TRP A 304 9.88 -13.66 -19.05
CA TRP A 304 8.86 -12.63 -18.90
C TRP A 304 9.40 -11.30 -18.35
N ASP A 305 10.59 -11.29 -17.75
CA ASP A 305 11.29 -10.12 -17.18
C ASP A 305 10.33 -9.13 -16.46
N ARG A 306 9.54 -9.63 -15.52
CA ARG A 306 8.61 -8.82 -14.74
C ARG A 306 9.28 -8.26 -13.50
N ILE A 307 9.08 -6.98 -13.25
CA ILE A 307 9.51 -6.35 -12.00
C ILE A 307 8.30 -6.02 -11.13
N PHE A 308 8.46 -6.19 -9.82
CA PHE A 308 7.42 -5.93 -8.84
C PHE A 308 7.96 -5.06 -7.71
N ASN A 309 7.10 -4.23 -7.13
CA ASN A 309 7.47 -3.27 -6.08
C ASN A 309 8.53 -2.25 -6.50
N LEU A 310 8.69 -2.09 -7.80
CA LEU A 310 9.60 -1.14 -8.45
C LEU A 310 8.85 -0.41 -9.56
N THR A 311 9.27 0.82 -9.84
CA THR A 311 8.81 1.55 -11.03
C THR A 311 9.98 2.09 -11.82
N CYS A 312 9.84 2.09 -13.16
CA CYS A 312 10.69 2.85 -14.07
C CYS A 312 9.87 4.06 -14.53
N VAL A 313 10.35 5.24 -14.22
CA VAL A 313 9.62 6.46 -14.47
C VAL A 313 9.39 6.66 -15.97
N LEU A 314 8.13 6.79 -16.37
CA LEU A 314 7.66 7.08 -17.72
C LEU A 314 6.62 8.20 -17.73
N HIS A 315 5.80 8.28 -16.68
CA HIS A 315 4.65 9.17 -16.58
C HIS A 315 4.91 10.31 -15.59
N ARG A 316 4.19 11.41 -15.73
CA ARG A 316 4.23 12.52 -14.77
C ARG A 316 3.73 12.07 -13.40
N VAL A 317 4.09 12.81 -12.38
CA VAL A 317 3.54 12.63 -11.03
C VAL A 317 2.03 12.85 -11.08
N ASN A 318 1.27 11.98 -10.41
CA ASN A 318 -0.19 11.97 -10.40
C ASN A 318 -0.87 11.76 -11.78
N GLU A 319 -0.14 11.24 -12.78
CA GLU A 319 -0.77 10.83 -14.04
C GLU A 319 -1.68 9.61 -13.80
N LYS A 320 -2.99 9.84 -13.81
CA LYS A 320 -3.99 8.80 -13.51
C LYS A 320 -4.34 7.94 -14.73
N SER A 321 -4.24 8.51 -15.93
CA SER A 321 -4.73 7.88 -17.17
C SER A 321 -3.67 7.08 -17.91
N PHE A 322 -2.57 6.70 -17.26
CA PHE A 322 -1.45 6.03 -17.92
C PHE A 322 -1.81 4.64 -18.48
N VAL A 323 -2.87 4.01 -18.02
CA VAL A 323 -3.39 2.76 -18.58
C VAL A 323 -3.87 2.99 -20.01
N ALA A 324 -4.60 4.08 -20.28
CA ALA A 324 -5.02 4.48 -21.62
C ALA A 324 -3.83 4.82 -22.54
N LEU A 325 -2.65 5.14 -21.95
CA LEU A 325 -1.41 5.42 -22.71
C LEU A 325 -0.60 4.15 -23.05
N GLY A 326 -1.18 2.96 -22.89
CA GLY A 326 -0.59 1.70 -23.33
C GLY A 326 0.19 0.92 -22.28
N VAL A 327 -0.05 1.17 -21.00
CA VAL A 327 0.45 0.35 -19.88
C VAL A 327 -0.72 -0.42 -19.25
N PRO A 328 -1.19 -1.51 -19.87
CA PRO A 328 -2.41 -2.18 -19.48
C PRO A 328 -2.31 -2.88 -18.12
N GLY A 329 -3.40 -2.87 -17.38
CA GLY A 329 -3.58 -3.60 -16.14
C GLY A 329 -2.74 -3.09 -14.97
N ASN A 330 -2.76 -3.81 -13.86
CA ASN A 330 -1.99 -3.50 -12.66
C ASN A 330 -0.57 -4.12 -12.66
N CYS A 331 -0.14 -4.72 -13.74
CA CYS A 331 1.18 -5.34 -13.90
C CYS A 331 2.02 -4.57 -14.91
N GLY A 332 3.23 -4.24 -14.57
CA GLY A 332 4.19 -3.62 -15.48
C GLY A 332 5.16 -2.67 -14.79
N PRO A 333 6.28 -2.38 -15.44
CA PRO A 333 7.37 -1.59 -14.84
C PRO A 333 7.09 -0.08 -14.77
N ASN A 334 6.13 0.45 -15.54
CA ASN A 334 5.94 1.88 -15.73
C ASN A 334 4.68 2.37 -15.01
N ARG A 335 4.64 2.21 -13.69
CA ARG A 335 3.59 2.75 -12.85
C ARG A 335 3.92 4.18 -12.45
N ALA A 336 2.94 5.08 -12.53
CA ALA A 336 3.16 6.46 -12.13
C ALA A 336 3.49 6.57 -10.64
N ILE A 337 4.32 7.54 -10.30
CA ILE A 337 4.46 8.05 -8.94
C ILE A 337 3.18 8.85 -8.66
N GLN A 338 2.41 8.46 -7.65
CA GLN A 338 1.11 9.07 -7.39
C GLN A 338 0.72 9.03 -5.91
N SER A 339 -0.03 10.04 -5.52
CA SER A 339 -0.45 10.22 -4.14
C SER A 339 -1.80 10.93 -4.05
N THR A 340 -2.50 10.69 -2.95
CA THR A 340 -3.70 11.46 -2.55
C THR A 340 -3.33 12.80 -1.89
N HIS A 341 -2.06 13.06 -1.60
CA HIS A 341 -1.63 14.33 -1.03
C HIS A 341 -1.81 15.48 -2.03
N PRO A 342 -2.33 16.64 -1.58
CA PRO A 342 -2.45 17.80 -2.45
C PRO A 342 -1.10 18.27 -3.02
N GLY A 343 -1.06 18.50 -4.32
CA GLY A 343 0.06 19.13 -5.03
C GLY A 343 1.19 18.19 -5.44
N GLY A 344 1.13 16.88 -5.16
CA GLY A 344 2.16 15.95 -5.63
C GLY A 344 2.30 14.70 -4.78
N ALA A 345 3.38 13.98 -4.96
CA ALA A 345 3.72 12.76 -4.23
C ALA A 345 5.04 12.92 -3.47
N MET A 346 5.19 12.21 -2.35
CA MET A 346 6.46 12.22 -1.60
C MET A 346 7.45 11.25 -2.23
N GLY A 347 8.71 11.70 -2.38
CA GLY A 347 9.83 10.90 -2.83
C GLY A 347 11.00 10.94 -1.87
N ALA A 348 11.62 9.80 -1.62
CA ALA A 348 12.83 9.66 -0.83
C ALA A 348 14.05 9.68 -1.74
N MET A 349 15.03 10.49 -1.38
CA MET A 349 16.31 10.61 -2.07
C MET A 349 17.32 9.60 -1.51
N GLY A 350 18.37 9.34 -2.27
CA GLY A 350 19.44 8.43 -1.88
C GLY A 350 20.22 8.82 -0.63
N ASP A 351 20.17 10.08 -0.21
CA ASP A 351 20.79 10.58 1.03
C ASP A 351 19.88 10.46 2.27
N GLY A 352 18.66 9.92 2.09
CA GLY A 352 17.67 9.80 3.15
C GLY A 352 16.78 11.04 3.32
N SER A 353 16.99 12.12 2.57
CA SER A 353 16.05 13.25 2.55
C SER A 353 14.76 12.88 1.83
N VAL A 354 13.65 13.52 2.20
CA VAL A 354 12.34 13.30 1.58
C VAL A 354 11.80 14.62 1.08
N ARG A 355 11.33 14.63 -0.16
CA ARG A 355 10.84 15.84 -0.83
C ARG A 355 9.47 15.62 -1.45
N LEU A 356 8.72 16.68 -1.62
CA LEU A 356 7.52 16.68 -2.44
C LEU A 356 7.91 16.76 -3.91
N LEU A 357 7.55 15.78 -4.68
CA LEU A 357 7.58 15.79 -6.13
C LEU A 357 6.30 16.46 -6.60
N ASN A 358 6.40 17.72 -7.00
CA ASN A 358 5.25 18.50 -7.46
C ASN A 358 4.64 17.85 -8.71
N GLU A 359 3.32 17.80 -8.82
CA GLU A 359 2.63 17.23 -9.99
C GLU A 359 2.89 18.03 -11.29
N GLN A 360 3.34 19.28 -11.19
CA GLN A 360 3.72 20.12 -12.32
C GLN A 360 5.21 19.98 -12.71
N ILE A 361 5.99 19.15 -11.98
CA ILE A 361 7.40 18.93 -12.32
C ILE A 361 7.56 18.49 -13.77
N GLY A 362 8.54 19.06 -14.47
CA GLY A 362 8.87 18.66 -15.84
C GLY A 362 9.22 17.18 -15.90
N ILE A 363 8.72 16.47 -16.91
CA ILE A 363 8.98 15.02 -17.03
C ILE A 363 10.49 14.72 -17.14
N GLN A 364 11.28 15.60 -17.79
CA GLN A 364 12.72 15.42 -17.89
C GLN A 364 13.41 15.59 -16.53
N THR A 365 12.99 16.55 -15.72
CA THR A 365 13.49 16.72 -14.35
C THR A 365 13.19 15.45 -13.51
N LEU A 366 12.00 14.88 -13.68
CA LEU A 366 11.63 13.64 -13.00
C LEU A 366 12.47 12.44 -13.49
N TYR A 367 12.82 12.38 -14.77
CA TYR A 367 13.72 11.37 -15.32
C TYR A 367 15.14 11.51 -14.76
N ASN A 368 15.67 12.73 -14.73
CA ASN A 368 16.99 13.02 -14.15
C ASN A 368 17.05 12.62 -12.66
N LEU A 369 15.96 12.87 -11.90
CA LEU A 369 15.86 12.42 -10.50
C LEU A 369 15.79 10.90 -10.36
N ALA A 370 15.26 10.19 -11.35
CA ALA A 370 15.14 8.75 -11.30
C ALA A 370 16.41 8.00 -11.73
N ASN A 371 17.26 8.64 -12.53
CA ASN A 371 18.54 8.10 -12.98
C ASN A 371 19.66 8.48 -12.00
N ARG A 372 20.65 7.62 -11.82
CA ARG A 372 21.78 7.83 -10.90
C ARG A 372 23.06 8.32 -11.56
N ASP A 373 23.16 8.20 -12.88
CA ASP A 373 24.42 8.32 -13.64
C ASP A 373 24.23 8.86 -15.06
N ASP A 374 23.22 9.74 -15.26
CA ASP A 374 22.96 10.37 -16.57
C ASP A 374 23.73 11.68 -16.79
N GLY A 375 24.33 12.23 -15.74
CA GLY A 375 25.15 13.43 -15.80
C GLY A 375 24.36 14.73 -16.05
N ASN A 376 23.02 14.68 -15.92
CA ASN A 376 22.17 15.84 -16.15
C ASN A 376 21.95 16.62 -14.86
N PRO A 377 22.37 17.88 -14.77
CA PRO A 377 22.06 18.72 -13.62
C PRO A 377 20.56 18.98 -13.54
N LEU A 378 20.04 19.08 -12.32
CA LEU A 378 18.64 19.46 -12.12
C LEU A 378 18.44 20.89 -12.63
N ALA A 379 17.58 21.05 -13.64
CA ALA A 379 17.28 22.34 -14.25
C ALA A 379 16.41 23.24 -13.35
N GLU A 380 15.68 22.66 -12.41
CA GLU A 380 14.75 23.36 -11.53
C GLU A 380 14.96 22.93 -10.07
N ALA A 381 14.79 23.85 -9.14
CA ALA A 381 14.71 23.51 -7.71
C ALA A 381 13.40 22.74 -7.44
N LEU A 382 13.50 21.65 -6.73
CA LEU A 382 12.35 20.84 -6.29
C LEU A 382 11.54 21.57 -5.23
#